data_f369f3b32a60f5b36cf0395721197775
#
_entry.id   f369f3b32a60f5b36cf0395721197775
#
_cell.length_a   1.000
_cell.length_b   1.000
_cell.length_c   1.000
_cell.angle_alpha   90.00
_cell.angle_beta   90.00
_cell.angle_gamma   90.00
#
_symmetry.space_group_name_H-M   'P 1'
#
loop_
_entity.id
_entity.type
_entity.pdbx_description
1 polymer ?
#
loop_
_entity_poly.entity_id
_entity_poly.type
_entity_poly.pdbx_seq_one_letter_code
_entity_poly.pdbx_strand_id
1 'polypeptide(L)'
;MAIKSVGSFILTALISTPLCSFAAQYPLTVTDLDGRAITLQHEPQRIILQDGRDIMAMALLDRDNPFRRVVAWNNLARKQDINTWKMLQEKWPQSAQILDMGFSDKGNVDLESVISRQPDLMIAQLRAKPALEESGVISKLSALNIPVLFVDYEINPGKDTAPSIDLLGKVLNREENAKAYTDYYRQQLDAIRQKTANITPKANVFVEALAGNSDACCFTHGHNGWGGLVEAVGANNIGSQLLPGASGFVSLEKVISMKPDAYIMTGSKRGNSQVLPLGLQADPQEVNRQAERLLSRTGVSNIPTIEAKRAYGIYHHFYNHPWNIVGMAYLAKDIYPQTFSDLNPDDSWHYIVRHFTTLPDLPFVFSWQQGE
;
A
#
# COMPACT_ATOMS: atom_id res chain seq x y z
N MET A 1 58.82 52.02 -26.87
CA MET A 1 57.48 51.92 -27.47
C MET A 1 56.80 50.76 -26.79
N ALA A 2 55.91 51.01 -25.76
CA ALA A 2 55.32 50.02 -24.92
C ALA A 2 53.82 49.95 -25.26
N ILE A 3 53.39 48.78 -25.73
CA ILE A 3 51.98 48.51 -26.05
C ILE A 3 51.30 47.96 -24.79
N LYS A 4 50.34 48.73 -24.25
CA LYS A 4 49.47 48.28 -23.13
C LYS A 4 48.33 47.42 -23.68
N SER A 5 48.25 46.15 -23.26
CA SER A 5 47.16 45.24 -23.51
C SER A 5 46.04 45.56 -22.50
N VAL A 6 44.85 45.89 -22.97
CA VAL A 6 43.63 46.06 -22.16
C VAL A 6 42.89 44.73 -22.19
N GLY A 7 42.89 44.04 -21.08
CA GLY A 7 42.08 42.82 -20.88
C GLY A 7 40.64 43.19 -20.58
N SER A 8 39.70 42.76 -21.45
CA SER A 8 38.25 42.92 -21.26
C SER A 8 37.74 41.74 -20.42
N PHE A 9 37.31 42.01 -19.19
CA PHE A 9 36.62 41.05 -18.35
C PHE A 9 35.15 41.03 -18.75
N ILE A 10 34.71 39.92 -19.35
CA ILE A 10 33.24 39.65 -19.56
C ILE A 10 32.72 39.03 -18.29
N LEU A 11 31.90 39.80 -17.55
CA LEU A 11 31.18 39.35 -16.37
C LEU A 11 29.91 38.62 -16.83
N THR A 12 29.94 37.26 -16.82
CA THR A 12 28.77 36.45 -17.15
C THR A 12 27.85 36.42 -15.92
N ALA A 13 26.77 37.21 -15.97
CA ALA A 13 25.70 37.16 -14.96
C ALA A 13 24.92 35.85 -15.11
N LEU A 14 25.06 34.95 -14.17
CA LEU A 14 24.17 33.81 -14.02
C LEU A 14 22.78 34.30 -13.59
N ILE A 15 21.86 34.33 -14.53
CA ILE A 15 20.43 34.58 -14.25
C ILE A 15 19.88 33.26 -13.65
N SER A 16 19.82 33.19 -12.32
CA SER A 16 19.04 32.15 -11.61
C SER A 16 17.55 32.49 -11.81
N THR A 17 16.90 31.78 -12.73
CA THR A 17 15.43 31.83 -12.83
C THR A 17 14.87 31.14 -11.57
N PRO A 18 14.03 31.80 -10.77
CA PRO A 18 13.34 31.15 -9.68
C PRO A 18 12.40 30.09 -10.29
N LEU A 19 12.55 28.83 -9.87
CA LEU A 19 11.52 27.80 -10.09
C LEU A 19 10.28 28.27 -9.33
N CYS A 20 9.33 28.88 -10.05
CA CYS A 20 8.00 29.13 -9.50
C CYS A 20 7.35 27.75 -9.28
N SER A 21 7.30 27.29 -8.04
CA SER A 21 6.38 26.25 -7.62
C SER A 21 4.97 26.80 -7.83
N PHE A 22 4.25 26.28 -8.83
CA PHE A 22 2.85 26.63 -9.04
C PHE A 22 2.03 25.90 -7.96
N ALA A 23 1.73 26.60 -6.87
CA ALA A 23 0.74 26.12 -5.92
C ALA A 23 -0.61 25.91 -6.62
N ALA A 24 -1.32 24.83 -6.27
CA ALA A 24 -2.63 24.55 -6.84
C ALA A 24 -3.58 25.75 -6.64
N GLN A 25 -4.22 26.18 -7.72
CA GLN A 25 -5.17 27.29 -7.67
C GLN A 25 -6.57 26.75 -7.40
N TYR A 26 -7.20 27.18 -6.31
CA TYR A 26 -8.59 26.84 -5.99
C TYR A 26 -9.56 27.91 -6.50
N PRO A 27 -10.82 27.52 -6.89
CA PRO A 27 -11.35 26.16 -6.87
C PRO A 27 -10.63 25.24 -7.85
N LEU A 28 -10.32 24.01 -7.38
CA LEU A 28 -9.63 22.98 -8.14
C LEU A 28 -10.58 21.86 -8.52
N THR A 29 -10.67 21.54 -9.81
CA THR A 29 -11.41 20.33 -10.26
C THR A 29 -10.43 19.26 -10.69
N VAL A 30 -10.59 18.05 -10.15
CA VAL A 30 -9.80 16.87 -10.47
C VAL A 30 -10.71 15.70 -10.87
N THR A 31 -10.16 14.73 -11.60
CA THR A 31 -10.84 13.45 -11.85
C THR A 31 -10.29 12.41 -10.88
N ASP A 32 -11.16 11.76 -10.11
CA ASP A 32 -10.78 10.72 -9.17
C ASP A 32 -10.64 9.33 -9.84
N LEU A 33 -10.24 8.31 -9.06
CA LEU A 33 -10.01 6.96 -9.61
C LEU A 33 -11.32 6.22 -9.99
N ASP A 34 -12.48 6.78 -9.64
CA ASP A 34 -13.80 6.33 -10.13
C ASP A 34 -14.22 7.06 -11.43
N GLY A 35 -13.36 7.96 -11.96
CA GLY A 35 -13.64 8.75 -13.16
C GLY A 35 -14.58 9.94 -12.92
N ARG A 36 -14.87 10.32 -11.66
CA ARG A 36 -15.77 11.43 -11.32
C ARG A 36 -15.00 12.74 -11.24
N ALA A 37 -15.61 13.82 -11.75
CA ALA A 37 -15.12 15.18 -11.54
C ALA A 37 -15.44 15.65 -10.12
N ILE A 38 -14.41 15.97 -9.34
CA ILE A 38 -14.52 16.44 -7.96
C ILE A 38 -13.98 17.88 -7.90
N THR A 39 -14.78 18.83 -7.43
CA THR A 39 -14.39 20.23 -7.28
C THR A 39 -14.17 20.56 -5.81
N LEU A 40 -12.97 21.05 -5.50
CA LEU A 40 -12.55 21.51 -4.18
C LEU A 40 -12.54 23.03 -4.18
N GLN A 41 -13.19 23.66 -3.23
CA GLN A 41 -13.28 25.13 -3.14
C GLN A 41 -12.02 25.75 -2.56
N HIS A 42 -11.28 25.01 -1.75
CA HIS A 42 -10.02 25.39 -1.10
C HIS A 42 -9.16 24.17 -0.88
N GLU A 43 -7.90 24.36 -0.48
CA GLU A 43 -7.02 23.29 -0.05
C GLU A 43 -7.61 22.56 1.18
N PRO A 44 -7.84 21.23 1.13
CA PRO A 44 -8.42 20.50 2.25
C PRO A 44 -7.54 20.55 3.50
N GLN A 45 -8.16 20.87 4.63
CA GLN A 45 -7.51 20.97 5.94
C GLN A 45 -8.11 20.04 6.98
N ARG A 46 -9.28 19.44 6.71
CA ARG A 46 -10.05 18.64 7.68
C ARG A 46 -10.53 17.34 7.03
N ILE A 47 -9.61 16.39 6.92
CA ILE A 47 -9.77 15.20 6.09
C ILE A 47 -10.29 14.01 6.91
N ILE A 48 -11.24 13.28 6.35
CA ILE A 48 -11.63 11.94 6.79
C ILE A 48 -10.82 10.92 5.97
N LEU A 49 -10.15 9.98 6.63
CA LEU A 49 -9.60 8.79 5.97
C LEU A 49 -10.57 7.61 6.18
N GLN A 50 -11.30 7.23 5.13
CA GLN A 50 -12.21 6.08 5.17
C GLN A 50 -11.44 4.80 5.51
N ASP A 51 -10.27 4.62 4.95
CA ASP A 51 -9.32 3.58 5.30
C ASP A 51 -8.12 4.20 6.03
N GLY A 52 -7.92 3.81 7.29
CA GLY A 52 -6.84 4.40 8.10
C GLY A 52 -5.43 4.04 7.62
N ARG A 53 -5.29 3.06 6.72
CA ARG A 53 -4.01 2.73 6.06
C ARG A 53 -3.57 3.82 5.10
N ASP A 54 -4.48 4.68 4.64
CA ASP A 54 -4.16 5.87 3.83
C ASP A 54 -3.28 6.89 4.57
N ILE A 55 -3.10 6.73 5.88
CA ILE A 55 -2.09 7.48 6.62
C ILE A 55 -0.68 7.30 6.04
N MET A 56 -0.41 6.19 5.37
CA MET A 56 0.87 5.96 4.68
C MET A 56 1.01 6.79 3.40
N ALA A 57 -0.11 7.14 2.74
CA ALA A 57 -0.10 8.14 1.66
C ALA A 57 0.14 9.54 2.21
N MET A 58 -0.51 9.87 3.33
CA MET A 58 -0.28 11.15 4.00
C MET A 58 1.17 11.30 4.47
N ALA A 59 1.83 10.20 4.89
CA ALA A 59 3.24 10.21 5.27
C ALA A 59 4.20 10.50 4.09
N LEU A 60 3.81 10.18 2.86
CA LEU A 60 4.54 10.56 1.65
C LEU A 60 4.35 12.04 1.29
N LEU A 61 3.18 12.61 1.60
CA LEU A 61 2.76 13.94 1.13
C LEU A 61 2.98 15.02 2.20
N ASP A 62 2.39 14.89 3.37
CA ASP A 62 2.59 15.76 4.54
C ASP A 62 3.65 15.17 5.49
N ARG A 63 4.88 15.04 5.00
CA ARG A 63 6.01 14.26 5.58
C ARG A 63 6.26 14.58 7.06
N ASP A 64 6.21 15.86 7.45
CA ASP A 64 6.50 16.27 8.82
C ASP A 64 5.45 15.78 9.82
N ASN A 65 4.19 15.77 9.40
CA ASN A 65 3.08 15.30 10.22
C ASN A 65 1.91 14.79 9.35
N PRO A 66 1.83 13.48 9.09
CA PRO A 66 0.77 12.90 8.28
C PRO A 66 -0.64 13.08 8.87
N PHE A 67 -0.73 13.34 10.17
CA PHE A 67 -2.00 13.55 10.87
C PHE A 67 -2.47 15.02 10.89
N ARG A 68 -1.71 15.97 10.37
CA ARG A 68 -2.01 17.41 10.50
C ARG A 68 -3.39 17.81 9.99
N ARG A 69 -3.91 17.10 9.01
CA ARG A 69 -5.22 17.36 8.38
C ARG A 69 -6.28 16.36 8.77
N VAL A 70 -5.91 15.25 9.41
CA VAL A 70 -6.84 14.14 9.69
C VAL A 70 -7.68 14.43 10.92
N VAL A 71 -8.99 14.51 10.74
CA VAL A 71 -9.95 14.79 11.84
C VAL A 71 -10.76 13.56 12.24
N ALA A 72 -10.88 12.59 11.34
CA ALA A 72 -11.51 11.29 11.60
C ALA A 72 -10.90 10.23 10.70
N TRP A 73 -10.84 9.00 11.14
CA TRP A 73 -10.35 7.87 10.37
C TRP A 73 -10.95 6.54 10.85
N ASN A 74 -10.79 5.48 10.06
CA ASN A 74 -10.96 4.12 10.54
C ASN A 74 -9.58 3.59 10.97
N ASN A 75 -9.31 3.54 12.28
CA ASN A 75 -7.99 3.18 12.79
C ASN A 75 -7.71 1.67 12.64
N LEU A 76 -7.44 1.25 11.41
CA LEU A 76 -7.10 -0.14 11.09
C LEU A 76 -5.72 -0.57 11.61
N ALA A 77 -4.77 0.36 11.71
CA ALA A 77 -3.45 0.06 12.28
C ALA A 77 -3.58 -0.47 13.71
N ARG A 78 -4.39 0.18 14.55
CA ARG A 78 -4.65 -0.28 15.93
C ARG A 78 -5.26 -1.69 15.99
N LYS A 79 -6.10 -2.03 15.01
CA LYS A 79 -6.84 -3.31 14.99
C LYS A 79 -6.05 -4.44 14.33
N GLN A 80 -5.25 -4.12 13.34
CA GLN A 80 -4.68 -5.10 12.42
C GLN A 80 -3.15 -5.12 12.39
N ASP A 81 -2.48 -4.09 12.91
CA ASP A 81 -1.02 -3.98 12.97
C ASP A 81 -0.58 -3.12 14.16
N ILE A 82 -0.52 -3.76 15.29
CA ILE A 82 -0.27 -3.08 16.56
C ILE A 82 1.12 -2.40 16.62
N ASN A 83 2.11 -2.94 15.92
CA ASN A 83 3.46 -2.38 15.94
C ASN A 83 3.53 -1.10 15.10
N THR A 84 2.91 -1.09 13.93
CA THR A 84 2.75 0.14 13.13
C THR A 84 1.96 1.19 13.92
N TRP A 85 0.89 0.78 14.62
CA TRP A 85 0.14 1.72 15.47
C TRP A 85 0.99 2.34 16.58
N LYS A 86 1.77 1.52 17.30
CA LYS A 86 2.70 2.02 18.35
C LYS A 86 3.71 3.01 17.79
N MET A 87 4.35 2.68 16.66
CA MET A 87 5.29 3.57 15.98
C MET A 87 4.64 4.93 15.64
N LEU A 88 3.41 4.92 15.11
CA LEU A 88 2.68 6.15 14.78
C LEU A 88 2.35 6.97 16.02
N GLN A 89 1.91 6.32 17.13
CA GLN A 89 1.62 7.00 18.39
C GLN A 89 2.86 7.60 19.07
N GLU A 90 3.96 6.88 19.06
CA GLU A 90 5.23 7.35 19.65
C GLU A 90 5.74 8.59 18.92
N LYS A 91 5.66 8.60 17.58
CA LYS A 91 6.12 9.74 16.80
C LYS A 91 5.13 10.90 16.78
N TRP A 92 3.83 10.61 16.71
CA TRP A 92 2.74 11.60 16.65
C TRP A 92 1.67 11.28 17.70
N PRO A 93 1.89 11.65 19.01
CA PRO A 93 0.96 11.31 20.09
C PRO A 93 -0.46 11.82 19.88
N GLN A 94 -0.65 12.92 19.13
CA GLN A 94 -1.96 13.45 18.78
C GLN A 94 -2.81 12.48 17.93
N SER A 95 -2.21 11.49 17.29
CA SER A 95 -2.93 10.45 16.54
C SER A 95 -3.92 9.68 17.40
N ALA A 96 -3.67 9.56 18.70
CA ALA A 96 -4.57 8.92 19.66
C ALA A 96 -5.88 9.69 19.90
N GLN A 97 -5.91 10.99 19.58
CA GLN A 97 -7.07 11.88 19.80
C GLN A 97 -7.96 11.99 18.54
N ILE A 98 -7.50 11.47 17.41
CA ILE A 98 -8.28 11.48 16.17
C ILE A 98 -9.47 10.52 16.32
N LEU A 99 -10.65 10.99 15.94
CA LEU A 99 -11.88 10.19 16.02
C LEU A 99 -11.75 8.90 15.19
N ASP A 100 -11.84 7.74 15.88
CA ASP A 100 -12.05 6.45 15.19
C ASP A 100 -13.55 6.34 14.87
N MET A 101 -13.89 6.48 13.59
CA MET A 101 -15.28 6.51 13.13
C MET A 101 -15.93 5.12 13.02
N GLY A 102 -15.21 4.06 13.37
CA GLY A 102 -15.74 2.70 13.44
C GLY A 102 -16.23 2.13 12.10
N PHE A 103 -15.75 2.66 10.96
CA PHE A 103 -16.14 2.17 9.64
C PHE A 103 -15.97 0.65 9.54
N SER A 104 -16.99 -0.02 9.03
CA SER A 104 -16.93 -1.43 8.65
C SER A 104 -17.00 -1.60 7.13
N ASP A 105 -16.60 -2.75 6.61
CA ASP A 105 -16.77 -3.08 5.18
C ASP A 105 -18.25 -3.11 4.73
N LYS A 106 -19.19 -3.01 5.69
CA LYS A 106 -20.63 -2.84 5.45
C LYS A 106 -21.07 -1.37 5.38
N GLY A 107 -20.14 -0.43 5.37
CA GLY A 107 -20.43 1.00 5.24
C GLY A 107 -21.00 1.68 6.50
N ASN A 108 -21.06 0.99 7.63
CA ASN A 108 -21.54 1.59 8.88
C ASN A 108 -20.51 2.59 9.43
N VAL A 109 -20.93 3.83 9.59
CA VAL A 109 -20.11 4.95 10.10
C VAL A 109 -20.96 5.73 11.08
N ASP A 110 -20.39 6.14 12.21
CA ASP A 110 -20.98 7.18 13.07
C ASP A 110 -20.83 8.55 12.39
N LEU A 111 -21.75 8.80 11.44
CA LEU A 111 -21.66 9.98 10.58
C LEU A 111 -21.90 11.28 11.34
N GLU A 112 -22.69 11.28 12.42
CA GLU A 112 -22.95 12.48 13.23
C GLU A 112 -21.66 12.93 13.93
N SER A 113 -20.94 11.99 14.57
CA SER A 113 -19.65 12.26 15.19
C SER A 113 -18.60 12.73 14.16
N VAL A 114 -18.64 12.17 12.94
CA VAL A 114 -17.73 12.60 11.85
C VAL A 114 -18.05 14.02 11.40
N ILE A 115 -19.32 14.35 11.15
CA ILE A 115 -19.77 15.68 10.70
C ILE A 115 -19.48 16.74 11.77
N SER A 116 -19.59 16.40 13.05
CA SER A 116 -19.25 17.34 14.16
C SER A 116 -17.79 17.80 14.11
N ARG A 117 -16.91 17.09 13.42
CA ARG A 117 -15.50 17.48 13.18
C ARG A 117 -15.34 18.46 12.02
N GLN A 118 -16.43 18.86 11.37
CA GLN A 118 -16.43 19.82 10.24
C GLN A 118 -15.41 19.43 9.14
N PRO A 119 -15.50 18.21 8.58
CA PRO A 119 -14.59 17.79 7.51
C PRO A 119 -14.87 18.58 6.22
N ASP A 120 -13.84 18.74 5.40
CA ASP A 120 -13.90 19.39 4.09
C ASP A 120 -13.56 18.43 2.93
N LEU A 121 -13.13 17.21 3.24
CA LEU A 121 -12.86 16.14 2.28
C LEU A 121 -12.95 14.77 2.96
N MET A 122 -13.50 13.77 2.26
CA MET A 122 -13.29 12.36 2.56
C MET A 122 -12.40 11.74 1.49
N ILE A 123 -11.29 11.13 1.87
CA ILE A 123 -10.51 10.24 1.02
C ILE A 123 -10.99 8.80 1.30
N ALA A 124 -11.36 8.08 0.25
CA ALA A 124 -11.88 6.73 0.35
C ALA A 124 -11.24 5.79 -0.68
N GLN A 125 -11.08 4.53 -0.30
CA GLN A 125 -10.65 3.49 -1.23
C GLN A 125 -11.78 3.14 -2.20
N LEU A 126 -11.45 3.03 -3.49
CA LEU A 126 -12.44 2.72 -4.54
C LEU A 126 -13.20 1.41 -4.26
N ARG A 127 -12.55 0.41 -3.65
CA ARG A 127 -13.19 -0.84 -3.23
C ARG A 127 -14.35 -0.63 -2.24
N ALA A 128 -14.32 0.45 -1.46
CA ALA A 128 -15.36 0.76 -0.47
C ALA A 128 -16.58 1.46 -1.06
N LYS A 129 -16.50 1.90 -2.32
CA LYS A 129 -17.58 2.67 -2.98
C LYS A 129 -18.96 2.00 -2.88
N PRO A 130 -19.15 0.70 -3.21
CA PRO A 130 -20.48 0.08 -3.13
C PRO A 130 -21.09 0.16 -1.72
N ALA A 131 -20.29 -0.11 -0.68
CA ALA A 131 -20.74 -0.04 0.70
C ALA A 131 -21.07 1.40 1.15
N LEU A 132 -20.28 2.39 0.70
CA LEU A 132 -20.52 3.80 0.98
C LEU A 132 -21.76 4.34 0.25
N GLU A 133 -22.08 3.84 -0.93
CA GLU A 133 -23.31 4.15 -1.67
C GLU A 133 -24.53 3.53 -0.99
N GLU A 134 -24.47 2.22 -0.69
CA GLU A 134 -25.54 1.47 -0.05
C GLU A 134 -25.92 2.05 1.33
N SER A 135 -24.94 2.43 2.14
CA SER A 135 -25.14 3.05 3.46
C SER A 135 -25.57 4.52 3.40
N GLY A 136 -25.59 5.13 2.20
CA GLY A 136 -25.95 6.52 2.00
C GLY A 136 -24.92 7.53 2.52
N VAL A 137 -23.71 7.11 2.85
CA VAL A 137 -22.63 8.00 3.34
C VAL A 137 -22.27 9.05 2.28
N ILE A 138 -22.12 8.63 1.01
CA ILE A 138 -21.76 9.54 -0.08
C ILE A 138 -22.83 10.61 -0.27
N SER A 139 -24.10 10.24 -0.32
CA SER A 139 -25.22 11.18 -0.51
C SER A 139 -25.35 12.17 0.65
N LYS A 140 -25.16 11.73 1.89
CA LYS A 140 -25.22 12.58 3.09
C LYS A 140 -24.06 13.58 3.12
N LEU A 141 -22.83 13.16 2.80
CA LEU A 141 -21.68 14.06 2.71
C LEU A 141 -21.84 15.07 1.57
N SER A 142 -22.34 14.62 0.41
CA SER A 142 -22.61 15.50 -0.73
C SER A 142 -23.65 16.59 -0.40
N ALA A 143 -24.70 16.25 0.35
CA ALA A 143 -25.73 17.22 0.80
C ALA A 143 -25.14 18.30 1.73
N LEU A 144 -23.99 18.04 2.35
CA LEU A 144 -23.25 18.97 3.20
C LEU A 144 -22.09 19.66 2.45
N ASN A 145 -22.00 19.50 1.13
CA ASN A 145 -20.88 19.98 0.30
C ASN A 145 -19.52 19.42 0.74
N ILE A 146 -19.47 18.24 1.30
CA ILE A 146 -18.23 17.51 1.65
C ILE A 146 -17.95 16.52 0.53
N PRO A 147 -16.94 16.78 -0.33
CA PRO A 147 -16.60 15.87 -1.43
C PRO A 147 -16.01 14.56 -0.91
N VAL A 148 -16.28 13.47 -1.65
CA VAL A 148 -15.66 12.15 -1.46
C VAL A 148 -14.76 11.90 -2.67
N LEU A 149 -13.45 11.74 -2.43
CA LEU A 149 -12.43 11.47 -3.43
C LEU A 149 -12.00 10.00 -3.35
N PHE A 150 -12.13 9.27 -4.46
CA PHE A 150 -11.68 7.88 -4.51
C PHE A 150 -10.22 7.77 -4.98
N VAL A 151 -9.46 6.93 -4.24
CA VAL A 151 -8.11 6.46 -4.57
C VAL A 151 -8.13 4.94 -4.67
N ASP A 152 -7.15 4.33 -5.34
CA ASP A 152 -7.04 2.88 -5.47
C ASP A 152 -5.60 2.38 -5.29
N TYR A 153 -5.41 1.50 -4.32
CA TYR A 153 -4.17 0.75 -4.10
C TYR A 153 -4.41 -0.76 -4.15
N GLU A 154 -5.66 -1.20 -4.35
CA GLU A 154 -6.06 -2.58 -4.14
C GLU A 154 -6.73 -3.22 -5.36
N ILE A 155 -7.63 -2.52 -6.08
CA ILE A 155 -8.35 -3.12 -7.22
C ILE A 155 -7.39 -3.34 -8.37
N ASN A 156 -6.61 -2.30 -8.73
CA ASN A 156 -5.60 -2.36 -9.80
C ASN A 156 -4.25 -1.82 -9.29
N PRO A 157 -3.59 -2.47 -8.32
CA PRO A 157 -2.45 -1.88 -7.61
C PRO A 157 -1.31 -1.49 -8.55
N GLY A 158 -0.99 -2.33 -9.54
CA GLY A 158 0.08 -2.04 -10.51
C GLY A 158 -0.24 -0.96 -11.54
N LYS A 159 -1.46 -0.42 -11.57
CA LYS A 159 -1.90 0.62 -12.49
C LYS A 159 -2.26 1.90 -11.75
N ASP A 160 -3.01 1.81 -10.67
CA ASP A 160 -3.73 2.93 -10.09
C ASP A 160 -3.06 3.49 -8.82
N THR A 161 -2.06 2.81 -8.22
CA THR A 161 -1.34 3.30 -7.04
C THR A 161 -0.62 4.63 -7.30
N ALA A 162 0.22 4.72 -8.32
CA ALA A 162 0.95 5.97 -8.62
C ALA A 162 -0.01 7.10 -9.03
N PRO A 163 -1.02 6.89 -9.91
CA PRO A 163 -2.05 7.90 -10.19
C PRO A 163 -2.80 8.38 -8.94
N SER A 164 -3.08 7.50 -7.97
CA SER A 164 -3.72 7.89 -6.71
C SER A 164 -2.87 8.85 -5.89
N ILE A 165 -1.56 8.62 -5.80
CA ILE A 165 -0.64 9.51 -5.10
C ILE A 165 -0.47 10.83 -5.84
N ASP A 166 -0.38 10.82 -7.18
CA ASP A 166 -0.34 12.04 -7.99
C ASP A 166 -1.61 12.89 -7.80
N LEU A 167 -2.78 12.24 -7.77
CA LEU A 167 -4.06 12.89 -7.49
C LEU A 167 -4.07 13.54 -6.11
N LEU A 168 -3.67 12.80 -5.07
CA LEU A 168 -3.58 13.34 -3.71
C LEU A 168 -2.56 14.49 -3.62
N GLY A 169 -1.44 14.40 -4.34
CA GLY A 169 -0.46 15.48 -4.44
C GLY A 169 -1.08 16.78 -4.91
N LYS A 170 -1.89 16.74 -5.98
CA LYS A 170 -2.63 17.91 -6.50
C LYS A 170 -3.64 18.42 -5.50
N VAL A 171 -4.45 17.54 -4.92
CA VAL A 171 -5.54 17.86 -3.99
C VAL A 171 -5.02 18.48 -2.69
N LEU A 172 -3.82 18.10 -2.26
CA LEU A 172 -3.22 18.56 -1.00
C LEU A 172 -2.11 19.61 -1.21
N ASN A 173 -1.90 20.06 -2.43
CA ASN A 173 -0.82 20.99 -2.79
C ASN A 173 0.57 20.43 -2.37
N ARG A 174 0.83 19.17 -2.75
CA ARG A 174 2.04 18.39 -2.45
C ARG A 174 2.58 17.66 -3.68
N GLU A 175 2.46 18.27 -4.86
CA GLU A 175 2.82 17.69 -6.16
C GLU A 175 4.29 17.26 -6.21
N GLU A 176 5.20 18.04 -5.63
CA GLU A 176 6.64 17.69 -5.60
C GLU A 176 6.88 16.41 -4.82
N ASN A 177 6.28 16.29 -3.63
CA ASN A 177 6.40 15.09 -2.80
C ASN A 177 5.77 13.87 -3.48
N ALA A 178 4.60 14.06 -4.09
CA ALA A 178 3.91 13.02 -4.85
C ALA A 178 4.78 12.55 -6.02
N LYS A 179 5.25 13.48 -6.86
CA LYS A 179 6.07 13.17 -8.03
C LYS A 179 7.37 12.45 -7.66
N ALA A 180 8.07 12.91 -6.61
CA ALA A 180 9.31 12.27 -6.17
C ALA A 180 9.09 10.77 -5.84
N TYR A 181 8.00 10.46 -5.15
CA TYR A 181 7.64 9.07 -4.83
C TYR A 181 7.15 8.29 -6.05
N THR A 182 6.25 8.88 -6.85
CA THR A 182 5.63 8.16 -7.98
C THR A 182 6.60 7.91 -9.13
N ASP A 183 7.61 8.76 -9.32
CA ASP A 183 8.71 8.50 -10.26
C ASP A 183 9.51 7.26 -9.82
N TYR A 184 9.88 7.17 -8.53
CA TYR A 184 10.53 5.99 -7.96
C TYR A 184 9.64 4.75 -8.12
N TYR A 185 8.36 4.83 -7.74
CA TYR A 185 7.41 3.72 -7.84
C TYR A 185 7.35 3.16 -9.27
N ARG A 186 7.16 4.04 -10.27
CA ARG A 186 7.11 3.65 -11.68
C ARG A 186 8.40 3.01 -12.14
N GLN A 187 9.54 3.59 -11.78
CA GLN A 187 10.84 3.04 -12.13
C GLN A 187 11.02 1.62 -11.60
N GLN A 188 10.68 1.37 -10.31
CA GLN A 188 10.79 0.03 -9.73
C GLN A 188 9.85 -0.97 -10.39
N LEU A 189 8.59 -0.59 -10.61
CA LEU A 189 7.61 -1.46 -11.25
C LEU A 189 7.98 -1.78 -12.70
N ASP A 190 8.45 -0.81 -13.45
CA ASP A 190 8.89 -1.00 -14.84
C ASP A 190 10.12 -1.92 -14.91
N ALA A 191 11.07 -1.78 -13.98
CA ALA A 191 12.23 -2.68 -13.88
C ALA A 191 11.81 -4.14 -13.61
N ILE A 192 10.84 -4.35 -12.71
CA ILE A 192 10.29 -5.69 -12.46
C ILE A 192 9.62 -6.23 -13.72
N ARG A 193 8.75 -5.45 -14.36
CA ARG A 193 8.00 -5.86 -15.57
C ARG A 193 8.92 -6.17 -16.74
N GLN A 194 9.97 -5.39 -16.96
CA GLN A 194 10.96 -5.64 -18.02
C GLN A 194 11.67 -6.98 -17.83
N LYS A 195 12.10 -7.29 -16.59
CA LYS A 195 12.76 -8.56 -16.28
C LYS A 195 11.81 -9.78 -16.45
N THR A 196 10.50 -9.61 -16.20
CA THR A 196 9.52 -10.70 -16.25
C THR A 196 8.78 -10.83 -17.59
N ALA A 197 8.87 -9.83 -18.48
CA ALA A 197 8.11 -9.75 -19.73
C ALA A 197 8.23 -10.99 -20.64
N ASN A 198 9.42 -11.59 -20.70
CA ASN A 198 9.74 -12.70 -21.58
C ASN A 198 9.78 -14.06 -20.87
N ILE A 199 9.41 -14.13 -19.58
CA ILE A 199 9.39 -15.40 -18.85
C ILE A 199 8.20 -16.24 -19.34
N THR A 200 8.50 -17.43 -19.86
CA THR A 200 7.51 -18.38 -20.37
C THR A 200 7.96 -19.80 -20.03
N PRO A 201 7.10 -20.65 -19.42
CA PRO A 201 5.78 -20.29 -18.89
C PRO A 201 5.86 -19.35 -17.68
N LYS A 202 4.78 -18.59 -17.42
CA LYS A 202 4.65 -17.79 -16.21
C LYS A 202 4.43 -18.70 -15.00
N ALA A 203 5.03 -18.36 -13.88
CA ALA A 203 4.84 -19.10 -12.63
C ALA A 203 3.40 -18.98 -12.12
N ASN A 204 2.84 -20.11 -11.64
CA ASN A 204 1.55 -20.16 -10.96
C ASN A 204 1.77 -19.95 -9.47
N VAL A 205 1.13 -18.94 -8.89
CA VAL A 205 1.34 -18.54 -7.49
C VAL A 205 0.04 -18.66 -6.72
N PHE A 206 0.10 -19.29 -5.55
CA PHE A 206 -1.00 -19.24 -4.61
C PHE A 206 -0.62 -18.37 -3.41
N VAL A 207 -1.47 -17.37 -3.12
CA VAL A 207 -1.30 -16.51 -1.95
C VAL A 207 -2.39 -16.85 -0.93
N GLU A 208 -2.00 -17.42 0.22
CA GLU A 208 -2.88 -17.52 1.38
C GLU A 208 -2.84 -16.20 2.15
N ALA A 209 -3.88 -15.41 1.97
CA ALA A 209 -4.00 -14.11 2.63
C ALA A 209 -4.36 -14.30 4.12
N LEU A 210 -3.63 -13.61 5.01
CA LEU A 210 -3.80 -13.72 6.47
C LEU A 210 -3.73 -15.18 6.96
N ALA A 211 -2.68 -15.90 6.55
CA ALA A 211 -2.47 -17.30 6.94
C ALA A 211 -2.54 -17.45 8.47
N GLY A 212 -3.42 -18.32 8.94
CA GLY A 212 -3.70 -18.55 10.35
C GLY A 212 -4.83 -17.70 10.94
N ASN A 213 -5.52 -16.86 10.14
CA ASN A 213 -6.73 -16.16 10.58
C ASN A 213 -7.94 -17.12 10.72
N SER A 214 -7.86 -18.27 10.10
CA SER A 214 -8.78 -19.41 10.24
C SER A 214 -7.96 -20.68 10.36
N ASP A 215 -8.48 -21.68 11.05
CA ASP A 215 -7.86 -23.02 11.13
C ASP A 215 -7.83 -23.68 9.74
N ALA A 216 -8.85 -23.39 8.92
CA ALA A 216 -8.89 -23.88 7.55
C ALA A 216 -7.99 -23.02 6.63
N CYS A 217 -7.15 -23.64 5.82
CA CYS A 217 -6.67 -23.06 4.59
C CYS A 217 -7.90 -22.92 3.66
N CYS A 218 -8.05 -22.10 2.70
CA CYS A 218 -7.09 -21.19 2.09
C CYS A 218 -7.87 -19.94 1.67
N PHE A 219 -7.82 -18.89 2.48
CA PHE A 219 -8.38 -17.61 2.09
C PHE A 219 -7.42 -16.93 1.11
N THR A 220 -7.94 -16.44 -0.02
CA THR A 220 -7.11 -15.84 -1.07
C THR A 220 -7.81 -14.67 -1.77
N HIS A 221 -7.07 -13.95 -2.60
CA HIS A 221 -7.58 -12.85 -3.42
C HIS A 221 -7.68 -13.25 -4.90
N GLY A 222 -8.70 -12.72 -5.59
CA GLY A 222 -8.87 -12.81 -7.05
C GLY A 222 -7.89 -11.91 -7.81
N HIS A 223 -8.39 -11.12 -8.77
CA HIS A 223 -7.55 -10.18 -9.56
C HIS A 223 -7.13 -8.92 -8.80
N ASN A 224 -7.63 -8.68 -7.61
CA ASN A 224 -7.31 -7.53 -6.77
C ASN A 224 -6.38 -7.92 -5.61
N GLY A 225 -6.01 -6.93 -4.80
CA GLY A 225 -5.19 -7.13 -3.62
C GLY A 225 -3.90 -7.89 -3.92
N TRP A 226 -3.61 -8.93 -3.17
CA TRP A 226 -2.44 -9.77 -3.39
C TRP A 226 -2.42 -10.44 -4.77
N GLY A 227 -3.59 -10.84 -5.29
CA GLY A 227 -3.65 -11.38 -6.65
C GLY A 227 -3.27 -10.36 -7.71
N GLY A 228 -3.72 -9.12 -7.56
CA GLY A 228 -3.32 -8.01 -8.43
C GLY A 228 -1.82 -7.71 -8.37
N LEU A 229 -1.18 -7.86 -7.19
CA LEU A 229 0.27 -7.72 -7.06
C LEU A 229 1.02 -8.85 -7.77
N VAL A 230 0.56 -10.10 -7.62
CA VAL A 230 1.13 -11.26 -8.33
C VAL A 230 1.06 -11.04 -9.85
N GLU A 231 -0.07 -10.58 -10.37
CA GLU A 231 -0.25 -10.30 -11.79
C GLU A 231 0.62 -9.12 -12.25
N ALA A 232 0.77 -8.08 -11.40
CA ALA A 232 1.59 -6.91 -11.70
C ALA A 232 3.09 -7.23 -11.85
N VAL A 233 3.58 -8.27 -11.15
CA VAL A 233 4.96 -8.76 -11.28
C VAL A 233 5.13 -9.83 -12.38
N GLY A 234 4.09 -10.08 -13.18
CA GLY A 234 4.16 -10.95 -14.36
C GLY A 234 3.95 -12.45 -14.08
N ALA A 235 3.36 -12.82 -12.94
CA ALA A 235 3.00 -14.20 -12.61
C ALA A 235 1.49 -14.46 -12.76
N ASN A 236 1.08 -15.72 -12.72
CA ASN A 236 -0.32 -16.13 -12.73
C ASN A 236 -0.80 -16.31 -11.29
N ASN A 237 -1.87 -15.59 -10.90
CA ASN A 237 -2.51 -15.80 -9.62
C ASN A 237 -3.50 -16.97 -9.70
N ILE A 238 -3.32 -18.01 -8.89
CA ILE A 238 -4.26 -19.14 -8.80
C ILE A 238 -5.61 -18.68 -8.22
N GLY A 239 -5.60 -17.74 -7.28
CA GLY A 239 -6.83 -17.21 -6.69
C GLY A 239 -7.79 -16.62 -7.73
N SER A 240 -7.30 -15.91 -8.74
CA SER A 240 -8.12 -15.35 -9.82
C SER A 240 -8.75 -16.40 -10.75
N GLN A 241 -8.17 -17.61 -10.80
CA GLN A 241 -8.73 -18.72 -11.56
C GLN A 241 -9.81 -19.50 -10.79
N LEU A 242 -9.84 -19.37 -9.46
CA LEU A 242 -10.73 -20.13 -8.59
C LEU A 242 -11.88 -19.31 -8.01
N LEU A 243 -11.72 -17.99 -7.91
CA LEU A 243 -12.71 -17.10 -7.30
C LEU A 243 -13.49 -16.31 -8.34
N PRO A 244 -14.81 -16.23 -8.21
CA PRO A 244 -15.64 -15.36 -9.07
C PRO A 244 -15.58 -13.88 -8.64
N GLY A 245 -15.00 -13.57 -7.49
CA GLY A 245 -14.99 -12.24 -6.87
C GLY A 245 -13.64 -11.82 -6.33
N ALA A 246 -13.66 -10.75 -5.54
CA ALA A 246 -12.45 -10.08 -5.05
C ALA A 246 -11.62 -10.95 -4.10
N SER A 247 -12.26 -11.70 -3.20
CA SER A 247 -11.59 -12.57 -2.24
C SER A 247 -12.53 -13.65 -1.73
N GLY A 248 -11.99 -14.73 -1.19
CA GLY A 248 -12.78 -15.82 -0.63
C GLY A 248 -11.95 -17.03 -0.24
N PHE A 249 -12.64 -18.05 0.29
CA PHE A 249 -12.05 -19.34 0.58
C PHE A 249 -12.12 -20.24 -0.66
N VAL A 250 -11.03 -20.95 -0.91
CA VAL A 250 -10.95 -22.02 -1.91
C VAL A 250 -10.61 -23.34 -1.20
N SER A 251 -11.00 -24.48 -1.79
CA SER A 251 -10.65 -25.75 -1.15
C SER A 251 -9.17 -26.08 -1.31
N LEU A 252 -8.59 -26.71 -0.30
CA LEU A 252 -7.19 -27.12 -0.30
C LEU A 252 -6.87 -28.10 -1.44
N GLU A 253 -7.81 -29.01 -1.76
CA GLU A 253 -7.67 -29.96 -2.87
C GLU A 253 -7.52 -29.24 -4.20
N LYS A 254 -8.25 -28.14 -4.39
CA LYS A 254 -8.10 -27.29 -5.59
C LYS A 254 -6.72 -26.67 -5.64
N VAL A 255 -6.21 -26.12 -4.53
CA VAL A 255 -4.86 -25.55 -4.48
C VAL A 255 -3.81 -26.60 -4.82
N ILE A 256 -3.90 -27.81 -4.22
CA ILE A 256 -3.00 -28.93 -4.50
C ILE A 256 -3.06 -29.30 -6.01
N SER A 257 -4.27 -29.40 -6.57
CA SER A 257 -4.47 -29.80 -7.99
C SER A 257 -3.91 -28.76 -8.97
N MET A 258 -3.86 -27.48 -8.61
CA MET A 258 -3.31 -26.39 -9.42
C MET A 258 -1.78 -26.36 -9.43
N LYS A 259 -1.12 -27.14 -8.56
CA LYS A 259 0.34 -27.29 -8.48
C LYS A 259 1.06 -25.94 -8.53
N PRO A 260 0.90 -25.08 -7.50
CA PRO A 260 1.58 -23.78 -7.47
C PRO A 260 3.10 -23.95 -7.59
N ASP A 261 3.76 -23.01 -8.28
CA ASP A 261 5.22 -22.91 -8.33
C ASP A 261 5.78 -22.18 -7.10
N ALA A 262 4.96 -21.34 -6.46
CA ALA A 262 5.26 -20.67 -5.20
C ALA A 262 4.00 -20.61 -4.32
N TYR A 263 4.17 -20.85 -3.00
CA TYR A 263 3.14 -20.71 -1.99
C TYR A 263 3.50 -19.57 -1.06
N ILE A 264 2.70 -18.51 -1.07
CA ILE A 264 2.95 -17.29 -0.31
C ILE A 264 1.93 -17.18 0.83
N MET A 265 2.40 -17.17 2.07
CA MET A 265 1.59 -16.83 3.24
C MET A 265 1.69 -15.33 3.49
N THR A 266 0.59 -14.65 3.79
CA THR A 266 0.70 -13.27 4.27
C THR A 266 0.19 -13.14 5.70
N GLY A 267 0.76 -12.20 6.44
CA GLY A 267 0.37 -11.98 7.82
C GLY A 267 0.86 -10.66 8.40
N SER A 268 0.30 -10.29 9.55
CA SER A 268 0.70 -9.14 10.34
C SER A 268 0.44 -9.38 11.82
N LYS A 269 1.18 -8.72 12.71
CA LYS A 269 1.00 -8.86 14.16
C LYS A 269 -0.35 -8.26 14.59
N ARG A 270 -1.29 -9.13 15.01
CA ARG A 270 -2.68 -8.79 15.36
C ARG A 270 -3.01 -9.28 16.77
N GLY A 271 -2.59 -8.54 17.80
CA GLY A 271 -2.86 -8.94 19.18
C GLY A 271 -2.48 -10.41 19.42
N ASN A 272 -3.41 -11.22 19.92
CA ASN A 272 -3.22 -12.65 20.21
C ASN A 272 -3.66 -13.58 19.06
N SER A 273 -3.70 -13.11 17.82
CA SER A 273 -4.11 -13.92 16.67
C SER A 273 -3.07 -15.00 16.33
N GLN A 274 -3.53 -16.05 15.63
CA GLN A 274 -2.68 -17.12 15.10
C GLN A 274 -2.16 -16.82 13.69
N VAL A 275 -2.34 -15.59 13.22
CA VAL A 275 -1.84 -15.10 11.93
C VAL A 275 -0.32 -15.03 11.97
N LEU A 276 0.34 -15.27 10.84
CA LEU A 276 1.79 -15.13 10.69
C LEU A 276 2.22 -13.71 11.11
N PRO A 277 3.04 -13.53 12.16
CA PRO A 277 3.21 -12.23 12.82
C PRO A 277 4.32 -11.37 12.21
N LEU A 278 4.27 -11.17 10.88
CA LEU A 278 5.21 -10.31 10.16
C LEU A 278 4.94 -8.83 10.44
N GLY A 279 5.97 -7.98 10.27
CA GLY A 279 5.83 -6.54 10.40
C GLY A 279 7.01 -5.84 11.06
N LEU A 280 6.79 -4.56 11.41
CA LEU A 280 7.75 -3.77 12.17
C LEU A 280 7.98 -4.40 13.54
N GLN A 281 9.24 -4.41 14.00
CA GLN A 281 9.64 -4.93 15.32
C GLN A 281 9.13 -6.36 15.61
N ALA A 282 8.89 -7.17 14.57
CA ALA A 282 8.52 -8.56 14.73
C ALA A 282 9.71 -9.38 15.24
N ASP A 283 9.41 -10.41 16.03
CA ASP A 283 10.42 -11.38 16.50
C ASP A 283 10.63 -12.47 15.44
N PRO A 284 11.84 -12.58 14.84
CA PRO A 284 12.12 -13.59 13.82
C PRO A 284 11.85 -15.02 14.31
N GLN A 285 12.09 -15.31 15.58
CA GLN A 285 11.84 -16.64 16.15
C GLN A 285 10.34 -16.95 16.26
N GLU A 286 9.53 -15.95 16.64
CA GLU A 286 8.06 -16.08 16.65
C GLU A 286 7.53 -16.29 15.23
N VAL A 287 8.02 -15.51 14.26
CA VAL A 287 7.68 -15.66 12.84
C VAL A 287 7.99 -17.06 12.34
N ASN A 288 9.20 -17.55 12.58
CA ASN A 288 9.60 -18.89 12.13
C ASN A 288 8.74 -20.00 12.77
N ARG A 289 8.56 -19.99 14.09
CA ARG A 289 7.70 -20.99 14.78
C ARG A 289 6.28 -20.99 14.23
N GLN A 290 5.73 -19.81 13.97
CA GLN A 290 4.36 -19.68 13.46
C GLN A 290 4.25 -20.14 11.99
N ALA A 291 5.22 -19.80 11.15
CA ALA A 291 5.26 -20.24 9.77
C ALA A 291 5.33 -21.77 9.65
N GLU A 292 6.23 -22.42 10.39
CA GLU A 292 6.35 -23.88 10.43
C GLU A 292 5.04 -24.54 10.92
N ARG A 293 4.39 -23.98 11.95
CA ARG A 293 3.09 -24.44 12.41
C ARG A 293 2.02 -24.34 11.31
N LEU A 294 2.00 -23.25 10.57
CA LEU A 294 1.04 -23.05 9.49
C LEU A 294 1.27 -24.01 8.32
N LEU A 295 2.51 -24.32 7.98
CA LEU A 295 2.84 -25.33 6.97
C LEU A 295 2.51 -26.75 7.41
N SER A 296 2.55 -27.05 8.72
CA SER A 296 2.23 -28.37 9.27
C SER A 296 0.72 -28.66 9.42
N ARG A 297 -0.15 -27.71 9.07
CA ARG A 297 -1.61 -27.93 9.09
C ARG A 297 -2.01 -29.13 8.23
N THR A 298 -3.04 -29.85 8.67
CA THR A 298 -3.53 -31.06 7.99
C THR A 298 -3.79 -30.79 6.50
N GLY A 299 -3.10 -31.53 5.65
CA GLY A 299 -3.19 -31.47 4.19
C GLY A 299 -2.42 -30.32 3.54
N VAL A 300 -2.06 -29.25 4.26
CA VAL A 300 -1.25 -28.14 3.71
C VAL A 300 0.14 -28.62 3.35
N SER A 301 0.74 -29.47 4.17
CA SER A 301 2.03 -30.12 3.89
C SER A 301 2.06 -30.95 2.59
N ASN A 302 0.88 -31.32 2.05
CA ASN A 302 0.77 -32.09 0.80
C ASN A 302 0.81 -31.18 -0.45
N ILE A 303 0.89 -29.86 -0.28
CA ILE A 303 1.11 -28.94 -1.43
C ILE A 303 2.53 -29.17 -1.93
N PRO A 304 2.73 -29.56 -3.22
CA PRO A 304 4.06 -29.93 -3.72
C PRO A 304 5.14 -28.84 -3.56
N THR A 305 4.73 -27.59 -3.56
CA THR A 305 5.61 -26.44 -3.38
C THR A 305 6.23 -26.39 -1.98
N ILE A 306 5.50 -26.87 -0.95
CA ILE A 306 5.99 -26.93 0.44
C ILE A 306 7.06 -28.02 0.56
N GLU A 307 6.86 -29.18 -0.05
CA GLU A 307 7.88 -30.25 -0.12
C GLU A 307 9.14 -29.75 -0.83
N ALA A 308 8.98 -28.94 -1.88
CA ALA A 308 10.07 -28.33 -2.63
C ALA A 308 10.73 -27.12 -1.93
N LYS A 309 10.33 -26.79 -0.68
CA LYS A 309 10.79 -25.63 0.09
C LYS A 309 10.62 -24.29 -0.64
N ARG A 310 9.50 -24.13 -1.32
CA ARG A 310 9.12 -22.91 -2.03
C ARG A 310 7.89 -22.25 -1.38
N ALA A 311 7.85 -22.28 -0.04
CA ALA A 311 6.88 -21.55 0.75
C ALA A 311 7.54 -20.28 1.34
N TYR A 312 6.83 -19.18 1.28
CA TYR A 312 7.31 -17.86 1.68
C TYR A 312 6.28 -17.17 2.56
N GLY A 313 6.73 -16.20 3.34
CA GLY A 313 5.89 -15.29 4.09
C GLY A 313 6.14 -13.85 3.64
N ILE A 314 5.09 -13.03 3.46
CA ILE A 314 5.23 -11.61 3.15
C ILE A 314 4.28 -10.80 4.05
N TYR A 315 4.76 -9.64 4.56
CA TYR A 315 3.97 -8.75 5.40
C TYR A 315 2.69 -8.31 4.70
N HIS A 316 1.55 -8.57 5.36
CA HIS A 316 0.22 -8.52 4.75
C HIS A 316 -0.16 -7.15 4.20
N HIS A 317 0.18 -6.07 4.92
CA HIS A 317 -0.34 -4.74 4.57
C HIS A 317 0.31 -4.11 3.33
N PHE A 318 1.31 -4.73 2.71
CA PHE A 318 1.83 -4.22 1.44
C PHE A 318 0.79 -4.21 0.31
N TYR A 319 -0.28 -5.02 0.36
CA TYR A 319 -1.23 -5.12 -0.76
C TYR A 319 -2.20 -3.93 -0.89
N ASN A 320 -2.42 -3.16 0.15
CA ASN A 320 -3.52 -2.21 0.24
C ASN A 320 -3.14 -0.81 0.73
N HIS A 321 -1.90 -0.43 0.54
CA HIS A 321 -1.44 0.94 0.72
C HIS A 321 -0.39 1.32 -0.33
N PRO A 322 -0.03 2.60 -0.47
CA PRO A 322 0.78 3.07 -1.59
C PRO A 322 2.19 2.44 -1.68
N TRP A 323 2.66 1.75 -0.64
CA TRP A 323 3.99 1.12 -0.61
C TRP A 323 3.96 -0.34 -1.09
N ASN A 324 2.92 -0.71 -1.85
CA ASN A 324 2.77 -2.05 -2.42
C ASN A 324 3.91 -2.43 -3.38
N ILE A 325 4.70 -1.47 -3.84
CA ILE A 325 5.93 -1.74 -4.61
C ILE A 325 6.96 -2.57 -3.82
N VAL A 326 7.00 -2.42 -2.48
CA VAL A 326 7.83 -3.28 -1.61
C VAL A 326 7.32 -4.73 -1.64
N GLY A 327 5.99 -4.90 -1.52
CA GLY A 327 5.36 -6.23 -1.68
C GLY A 327 5.62 -6.85 -3.04
N MET A 328 5.59 -6.05 -4.11
CA MET A 328 5.94 -6.52 -5.46
C MET A 328 7.41 -6.92 -5.57
N ALA A 329 8.33 -6.22 -4.89
CA ALA A 329 9.75 -6.59 -4.87
C ALA A 329 9.96 -7.96 -4.19
N TYR A 330 9.30 -8.22 -3.04
CA TYR A 330 9.33 -9.54 -2.41
C TYR A 330 8.74 -10.62 -3.32
N LEU A 331 7.55 -10.38 -3.89
CA LEU A 331 6.93 -11.32 -4.82
C LEU A 331 7.85 -11.65 -6.01
N ALA A 332 8.47 -10.63 -6.61
CA ALA A 332 9.38 -10.82 -7.74
C ALA A 332 10.58 -11.71 -7.34
N LYS A 333 11.18 -11.46 -6.15
CA LYS A 333 12.29 -12.24 -5.61
C LYS A 333 11.90 -13.69 -5.33
N ASP A 334 10.76 -13.90 -4.65
CA ASP A 334 10.31 -15.23 -4.20
C ASP A 334 9.84 -16.10 -5.37
N ILE A 335 9.16 -15.49 -6.34
CA ILE A 335 8.62 -16.20 -7.52
C ILE A 335 9.73 -16.52 -8.52
N TYR A 336 10.65 -15.57 -8.76
CA TYR A 336 11.69 -15.66 -9.80
C TYR A 336 13.11 -15.43 -9.21
N PRO A 337 13.59 -16.27 -8.27
CA PRO A 337 14.81 -15.99 -7.50
C PRO A 337 16.06 -15.88 -8.36
N GLN A 338 16.17 -16.61 -9.49
CA GLN A 338 17.33 -16.48 -10.39
C GLN A 338 17.31 -15.15 -11.17
N THR A 339 16.12 -14.71 -11.64
CA THR A 339 15.95 -13.45 -12.38
C THR A 339 16.22 -12.23 -11.50
N PHE A 340 15.93 -12.35 -10.21
CA PHE A 340 16.05 -11.28 -9.21
C PHE A 340 17.08 -11.61 -8.13
N SER A 341 18.16 -12.34 -8.49
CA SER A 341 19.22 -12.72 -7.55
C SER A 341 19.88 -11.51 -6.89
N ASP A 342 19.99 -10.40 -7.62
CA ASP A 342 20.55 -9.12 -7.23
C ASP A 342 19.58 -8.19 -6.48
N LEU A 343 18.27 -8.53 -6.42
CA LEU A 343 17.27 -7.72 -5.75
C LEU A 343 17.26 -8.03 -4.24
N ASN A 344 17.38 -6.97 -3.44
CA ASN A 344 17.07 -7.00 -2.01
C ASN A 344 15.81 -6.17 -1.75
N PRO A 345 14.64 -6.79 -1.48
CA PRO A 345 13.40 -6.06 -1.25
C PRO A 345 13.43 -5.13 -0.03
N ASP A 346 14.24 -5.45 1.00
CA ASP A 346 14.41 -4.62 2.20
C ASP A 346 14.94 -3.22 1.85
N ASP A 347 15.80 -3.12 0.84
CA ASP A 347 16.34 -1.85 0.37
C ASP A 347 15.25 -0.93 -0.17
N SER A 348 14.19 -1.49 -0.75
CA SER A 348 13.04 -0.71 -1.22
C SER A 348 12.29 -0.04 -0.06
N TRP A 349 12.10 -0.76 1.06
CA TRP A 349 11.51 -0.21 2.28
C TRP A 349 12.39 0.90 2.87
N HIS A 350 13.68 0.61 3.10
CA HIS A 350 14.63 1.59 3.64
C HIS A 350 14.71 2.84 2.78
N TYR A 351 14.70 2.66 1.45
CA TYR A 351 14.73 3.79 0.53
C TYR A 351 13.49 4.67 0.66
N ILE A 352 12.29 4.07 0.68
CA ILE A 352 11.03 4.82 0.84
C ILE A 352 11.02 5.59 2.16
N VAL A 353 11.34 4.91 3.27
CA VAL A 353 11.31 5.52 4.61
C VAL A 353 12.26 6.71 4.68
N ARG A 354 13.50 6.56 4.18
CA ARG A 354 14.56 7.58 4.30
C ARG A 354 14.41 8.75 3.35
N HIS A 355 13.86 8.52 2.15
CA HIS A 355 13.85 9.56 1.11
C HIS A 355 12.48 10.24 0.94
N PHE A 356 11.39 9.56 1.25
CA PHE A 356 10.05 10.07 0.98
C PHE A 356 9.21 10.32 2.22
N THR A 357 9.68 9.96 3.41
CA THR A 357 8.95 10.15 4.66
C THR A 357 9.86 10.69 5.77
N THR A 358 9.26 10.95 6.93
CA THR A 358 9.97 11.14 8.19
C THR A 358 9.72 10.00 9.17
N LEU A 359 9.12 8.89 8.74
CA LEU A 359 8.92 7.72 9.59
C LEU A 359 10.26 7.21 10.13
N PRO A 360 10.30 6.64 11.35
CA PRO A 360 11.50 6.02 11.86
C PRO A 360 11.81 4.75 11.07
N ASP A 361 13.07 4.57 10.71
CA ASP A 361 13.57 3.35 10.08
C ASP A 361 13.82 2.28 11.14
N LEU A 362 12.75 1.60 11.54
CA LEU A 362 12.74 0.61 12.60
C LEU A 362 13.14 -0.78 12.06
N PRO A 363 13.68 -1.67 12.91
CA PRO A 363 13.83 -3.07 12.57
C PRO A 363 12.50 -3.71 12.18
N PHE A 364 12.55 -4.66 11.25
CA PHE A 364 11.37 -5.36 10.76
C PHE A 364 11.68 -6.81 10.36
N VAL A 365 10.61 -7.62 10.26
CA VAL A 365 10.60 -8.90 9.56
C VAL A 365 9.43 -8.85 8.60
N PHE A 366 9.67 -8.50 7.36
CA PHE A 366 8.63 -8.40 6.33
C PHE A 366 8.54 -9.63 5.45
N SER A 367 9.53 -10.49 5.53
CA SER A 367 9.54 -11.75 4.79
C SER A 367 9.99 -12.91 5.66
N TRP A 368 9.64 -14.11 5.22
CA TRP A 368 10.08 -15.38 5.75
C TRP A 368 10.20 -16.36 4.59
N GLN A 369 11.21 -17.21 4.61
CA GLN A 369 11.39 -18.28 3.63
C GLN A 369 11.57 -19.62 4.33
N GLN A 370 10.94 -20.66 3.82
CA GLN A 370 11.03 -22.00 4.35
C GLN A 370 12.45 -22.56 4.28
N GLY A 371 13.03 -22.89 5.42
CA GLY A 371 14.35 -23.53 5.52
C GLY A 371 15.54 -22.57 5.59
N GLU A 372 15.31 -21.25 5.76
CA GLU A 372 16.31 -20.26 6.14
C GLU A 372 16.40 -20.03 7.65
#